data_4adf5886384e9bb46abacf0983725c35
#
_entry.id   4adf5886384e9bb46abacf0983725c35
#
_cell.length_a   1.000
_cell.length_b   1.000
_cell.length_c   1.000
_cell.angle_alpha   90.00
_cell.angle_beta   90.00
_cell.angle_gamma   90.00
#
_symmetry.space_group_name_H-M   'P 1'
#
loop_
_entity.id
_entity.type
_entity.pdbx_description
1 polymer ?
#
loop_
_entity_poly.entity_id
_entity_poly.type
_entity_poly.pdbx_seq_one_letter_code
_entity_poly.pdbx_strand_id
1 'polypeptide(L)'
;MSQCGLMKNGIFMNVHGKIDYCCEMPSDGNYRPTFSCSEYDEFKKHGKANYELSKTEWVSGCSGCQYNEEVNKKPSLRTISDTFLKSPDENDESIKHAIINTGNICNLACRMCNGGSSSKWVSYTKIKKHIPAEAIDNFMIRNNWIYDDENMDVLYSHVLTDKLILLSLAGGEPTQNHRALEMITYLAETGYSKNVVLCIITNGTLLLTDKWRKHFDSFNRLELSISMDGTFDNYEYIRQDADWDLVI
;
A
#
# COMPACT_ATOMS: atom_id res chain seq x y z
N MET A 1 26.85 -3.99 8.17
CA MET A 1 25.42 -4.04 7.78
C MET A 1 24.95 -2.62 7.51
N SER A 2 24.11 -2.38 6.53
CA SER A 2 23.46 -1.07 6.36
C SER A 2 22.17 -1.02 7.16
N GLN A 3 21.89 0.12 7.75
CA GLN A 3 20.65 0.40 8.48
C GLN A 3 19.44 0.33 7.53
N CYS A 4 18.22 0.15 8.07
CA CYS A 4 17.00 0.12 7.27
C CYS A 4 16.18 1.42 7.43
N GLY A 5 16.25 2.31 6.45
CA GLY A 5 15.54 3.59 6.46
C GLY A 5 14.01 3.45 6.56
N LEU A 6 13.44 2.36 6.06
CA LEU A 6 11.99 2.10 6.17
C LEU A 6 11.49 2.01 7.61
N MET A 7 12.29 1.48 8.53
CA MET A 7 11.91 1.38 9.95
C MET A 7 11.70 2.74 10.61
N LYS A 8 12.38 3.77 10.12
CA LYS A 8 12.30 5.14 10.64
C LYS A 8 11.34 6.02 9.83
N ASN A 9 11.41 5.93 8.50
CA ASN A 9 10.76 6.85 7.58
C ASN A 9 9.74 6.16 6.64
N GLY A 10 9.47 4.87 6.84
CA GLY A 10 8.48 4.12 6.09
C GLY A 10 7.18 3.91 6.85
N ILE A 11 6.09 3.76 6.12
CA ILE A 11 4.81 3.25 6.62
C ILE A 11 4.16 2.35 5.57
N PHE A 12 3.71 1.19 6.01
CA PHE A 12 2.88 0.28 5.24
C PHE A 12 1.55 0.11 5.94
N MET A 13 0.47 0.44 5.26
CA MET A 13 -0.88 0.18 5.74
C MET A 13 -1.47 -1.01 4.98
N ASN A 14 -1.77 -2.08 5.70
CA ASN A 14 -2.35 -3.26 5.10
C ASN A 14 -3.84 -3.09 4.80
N VAL A 15 -4.45 -4.09 4.16
CA VAL A 15 -5.87 -4.08 3.77
C VAL A 15 -6.85 -3.86 4.93
N HIS A 16 -6.41 -4.09 6.16
CA HIS A 16 -7.21 -3.93 7.39
C HIS A 16 -6.88 -2.63 8.15
N GLY A 17 -6.10 -1.73 7.57
CA GLY A 17 -5.69 -0.48 8.21
C GLY A 17 -4.68 -0.65 9.34
N LYS A 18 -4.04 -1.80 9.44
CA LYS A 18 -2.94 -1.97 10.38
C LYS A 18 -1.66 -1.41 9.77
N ILE A 19 -0.89 -0.71 10.61
CA ILE A 19 0.35 -0.06 10.23
C ILE A 19 1.56 -0.91 10.56
N ASP A 20 2.52 -0.87 9.66
CA ASP A 20 3.83 -1.47 9.76
C ASP A 20 4.88 -0.60 9.05
N TYR A 21 6.17 -0.90 9.14
CA TYR A 21 7.21 -0.10 8.44
C TYR A 21 7.39 -0.55 7.00
N CYS A 22 7.09 -1.81 6.67
CA CYS A 22 7.49 -2.46 5.44
C CYS A 22 6.51 -3.57 5.04
N CYS A 23 6.20 -3.67 3.75
CA CYS A 23 5.30 -4.67 3.20
C CYS A 23 5.90 -6.09 3.12
N GLU A 24 7.23 -6.22 3.19
CA GLU A 24 7.94 -7.51 3.08
C GLU A 24 8.00 -8.28 4.41
N MET A 25 7.62 -7.64 5.50
CA MET A 25 7.65 -8.32 6.81
C MET A 25 6.36 -9.07 7.06
N PRO A 26 6.42 -10.36 7.48
CA PRO A 26 5.22 -11.14 7.76
C PRO A 26 4.35 -10.49 8.83
N SER A 27 3.07 -10.34 8.54
CA SER A 27 2.06 -9.78 9.45
C SER A 27 1.36 -10.83 10.30
N ASP A 28 1.93 -12.02 10.44
CA ASP A 28 1.34 -13.16 11.14
C ASP A 28 1.37 -13.06 12.68
N GLY A 29 1.77 -11.91 13.20
CA GLY A 29 1.79 -11.63 14.65
C GLY A 29 2.93 -12.29 15.42
N ASN A 30 3.70 -13.19 14.80
CA ASN A 30 4.77 -13.93 15.49
C ASN A 30 6.11 -13.20 15.50
N TYR A 31 6.30 -12.24 14.60
CA TYR A 31 7.60 -11.58 14.40
C TYR A 31 7.64 -10.13 14.84
N ARG A 32 6.50 -9.42 14.82
CA ARG A 32 6.42 -8.05 15.32
C ARG A 32 4.98 -7.58 15.52
N PRO A 33 4.78 -6.59 16.41
CA PRO A 33 3.48 -5.97 16.60
C PRO A 33 3.06 -5.20 15.33
N THR A 34 1.79 -5.29 14.97
CA THR A 34 1.12 -4.37 14.04
C THR A 34 0.32 -3.37 14.87
N PHE A 35 0.26 -2.14 14.40
CA PHE A 35 -0.37 -1.04 15.12
C PHE A 35 -1.66 -0.61 14.40
N SER A 36 -2.60 -0.01 15.11
CA SER A 36 -3.70 0.76 14.54
C SER A 36 -3.26 2.20 14.31
N CYS A 37 -4.04 2.99 13.57
CA CYS A 37 -3.75 4.42 13.41
C CYS A 37 -3.75 5.16 14.76
N SER A 38 -4.63 4.80 15.71
CA SER A 38 -4.65 5.36 17.07
C SER A 38 -3.38 5.06 17.89
N GLU A 39 -2.56 4.09 17.46
CA GLU A 39 -1.29 3.72 18.07
C GLU A 39 -0.08 4.27 17.30
N TYR A 40 -0.27 5.34 16.50
CA TYR A 40 0.77 5.89 15.64
C TYR A 40 2.06 6.27 16.39
N ASP A 41 1.96 6.84 17.58
CA ASP A 41 3.13 7.22 18.38
C ASP A 41 3.91 5.99 18.86
N GLU A 42 3.21 4.92 19.23
CA GLU A 42 3.84 3.64 19.61
C GLU A 42 4.52 2.99 18.40
N PHE A 43 3.87 3.05 17.23
CA PHE A 43 4.47 2.62 15.97
C PHE A 43 5.77 3.36 15.69
N LYS A 44 5.80 4.68 15.80
CA LYS A 44 7.01 5.50 15.57
C LYS A 44 8.11 5.17 16.56
N LYS A 45 7.80 5.05 17.84
CA LYS A 45 8.74 4.68 18.89
C LYS A 45 9.36 3.30 18.65
N HIS A 46 8.53 2.31 18.25
CA HIS A 46 8.99 0.96 17.94
C HIS A 46 9.84 0.94 16.65
N GLY A 47 9.46 1.72 15.65
CA GLY A 47 10.22 1.88 14.42
C GLY A 47 11.62 2.44 14.65
N LYS A 48 11.74 3.46 15.49
CA LYS A 48 13.01 4.06 15.87
C LYS A 48 13.91 3.05 16.60
N ALA A 49 13.36 2.28 17.54
CA ALA A 49 14.12 1.25 18.25
C ALA A 49 14.67 0.18 17.28
N ASN A 50 13.84 -0.30 16.35
CA ASN A 50 14.27 -1.26 15.33
C ASN A 50 15.25 -0.66 14.32
N TYR A 51 15.14 0.62 14.00
CA TYR A 51 16.13 1.32 13.17
C TYR A 51 17.50 1.32 13.83
N GLU A 52 17.59 1.65 15.13
CA GLU A 52 18.84 1.60 15.87
C GLU A 52 19.42 0.19 15.90
N LEU A 53 18.59 -0.83 16.17
CA LEU A 53 18.99 -2.23 16.19
C LEU A 53 19.52 -2.67 14.81
N SER A 54 18.88 -2.22 13.73
CA SER A 54 19.28 -2.58 12.35
C SER A 54 20.68 -2.11 11.93
N LYS A 55 21.29 -1.20 12.69
CA LYS A 55 22.68 -0.76 12.47
C LYS A 55 23.69 -1.86 12.72
N THR A 56 23.38 -2.78 13.63
CA THR A 56 24.29 -3.81 14.13
C THR A 56 23.87 -5.24 13.82
N GLU A 57 22.55 -5.49 13.68
CA GLU A 57 22.04 -6.84 13.45
C GLU A 57 20.79 -6.86 12.55
N TRP A 58 20.41 -8.04 12.09
CA TRP A 58 19.17 -8.26 11.38
C TRP A 58 17.99 -8.28 12.36
N VAL A 59 17.06 -7.36 12.13
CA VAL A 59 15.83 -7.30 12.94
C VAL A 59 14.92 -8.48 12.60
N SER A 60 14.24 -9.02 13.60
CA SER A 60 13.25 -10.08 13.40
C SER A 60 12.22 -9.69 12.35
N GLY A 61 11.90 -10.60 11.43
CA GLY A 61 11.02 -10.37 10.29
C GLY A 61 11.73 -9.85 9.02
N CYS A 62 13.03 -9.53 9.06
CA CYS A 62 13.81 -9.10 7.89
C CYS A 62 14.46 -10.25 7.11
N SER A 63 14.01 -11.49 7.32
CA SER A 63 14.60 -12.69 6.68
C SER A 63 14.61 -12.64 5.16
N GLY A 64 13.60 -12.04 4.51
CA GLY A 64 13.56 -11.87 3.05
C GLY A 64 14.68 -10.96 2.54
N CYS A 65 14.88 -9.80 3.17
CA CYS A 65 15.98 -8.90 2.85
C CYS A 65 17.34 -9.55 3.12
N GLN A 66 17.49 -10.22 4.28
CA GLN A 66 18.69 -10.94 4.64
C GLN A 66 19.05 -12.01 3.61
N TYR A 67 18.09 -12.83 3.22
CA TYR A 67 18.29 -13.89 2.21
C TYR A 67 18.71 -13.29 0.87
N ASN A 68 18.06 -12.22 0.43
CA ASN A 68 18.43 -11.56 -0.82
C ASN A 68 19.86 -11.01 -0.80
N GLU A 69 20.26 -10.37 0.29
CA GLU A 69 21.59 -9.74 0.36
C GLU A 69 22.72 -10.75 0.64
N GLU A 70 22.51 -11.71 1.55
CA GLU A 70 23.55 -12.62 2.00
C GLU A 70 23.67 -13.87 1.11
N VAL A 71 22.56 -14.40 0.60
CA VAL A 71 22.52 -15.63 -0.21
C VAL A 71 22.43 -15.31 -1.70
N ASN A 72 21.40 -14.59 -2.12
CA ASN A 72 21.19 -14.31 -3.55
C ASN A 72 22.13 -13.25 -4.11
N LYS A 73 22.83 -12.47 -3.26
CA LYS A 73 23.68 -11.33 -3.66
C LYS A 73 22.94 -10.32 -4.54
N LYS A 74 21.66 -10.09 -4.22
CA LYS A 74 20.76 -9.15 -4.94
C LYS A 74 20.34 -8.01 -4.02
N PRO A 75 20.01 -6.84 -4.59
CA PRO A 75 19.39 -5.77 -3.82
C PRO A 75 18.10 -6.25 -3.15
N SER A 76 17.88 -5.85 -1.92
CA SER A 76 16.65 -6.05 -1.16
C SER A 76 15.81 -4.77 -1.14
N LEU A 77 14.56 -4.85 -0.65
CA LEU A 77 13.75 -3.66 -0.43
C LEU A 77 14.45 -2.66 0.50
N ARG A 78 15.19 -3.14 1.51
CA ARG A 78 16.00 -2.31 2.41
C ARG A 78 17.03 -1.48 1.65
N THR A 79 17.88 -2.13 0.85
CA THR A 79 18.95 -1.46 0.11
C THR A 79 18.41 -0.55 -0.98
N ILE A 80 17.33 -0.93 -1.64
CA ILE A 80 16.66 -0.09 -2.64
C ILE A 80 16.09 1.16 -1.96
N SER A 81 15.37 1.00 -0.85
CA SER A 81 14.76 2.12 -0.12
C SER A 81 15.79 3.09 0.42
N ASP A 82 16.93 2.61 0.89
CA ASP A 82 18.02 3.44 1.41
C ASP A 82 18.58 4.41 0.34
N THR A 83 18.44 4.10 -0.94
CA THR A 83 18.92 5.00 -2.01
C THR A 83 18.16 6.32 -2.06
N PHE A 84 16.89 6.35 -1.64
CA PHE A 84 16.04 7.55 -1.66
C PHE A 84 15.56 8.00 -0.28
N LEU A 85 15.70 7.17 0.78
CA LEU A 85 15.32 7.55 2.14
C LEU A 85 16.44 8.22 2.94
N LYS A 86 17.67 8.26 2.42
CA LYS A 86 18.78 8.91 3.11
C LYS A 86 18.45 10.38 3.37
N SER A 87 18.27 10.70 4.63
CA SER A 87 18.17 12.09 5.09
C SER A 87 19.54 12.58 5.52
N PRO A 88 19.92 13.81 5.16
CA PRO A 88 21.10 14.47 5.76
C PRO A 88 20.92 14.71 7.27
N ASP A 89 19.68 14.74 7.77
CA ASP A 89 19.38 14.83 9.19
C ASP A 89 19.02 13.44 9.74
N GLU A 90 19.90 12.91 10.56
CA GLU A 90 19.69 11.62 11.24
C GLU A 90 18.52 11.63 12.24
N ASN A 91 18.09 12.80 12.68
CA ASN A 91 16.96 12.98 13.60
C ASN A 91 15.61 13.10 12.88
N ASP A 92 15.61 13.20 11.55
CA ASP A 92 14.38 13.29 10.77
C ASP A 92 13.62 11.96 10.79
N GLU A 93 12.54 11.92 11.56
CA GLU A 93 11.63 10.78 11.72
C GLU A 93 10.34 10.91 10.89
N SER A 94 10.26 11.90 10.00
CA SER A 94 9.09 12.09 9.12
C SER A 94 8.88 10.88 8.21
N ILE A 95 7.61 10.60 7.87
CA ILE A 95 7.29 9.57 6.87
C ILE A 95 7.66 10.11 5.49
N LYS A 96 8.50 9.35 4.78
CA LYS A 96 8.96 9.65 3.42
C LYS A 96 8.49 8.64 2.39
N HIS A 97 8.23 7.41 2.83
CA HIS A 97 7.77 6.32 1.98
C HIS A 97 6.49 5.73 2.56
N ALA A 98 5.39 5.86 1.84
CA ALA A 98 4.10 5.32 2.23
C ALA A 98 3.60 4.31 1.19
N ILE A 99 3.23 3.12 1.66
CA ILE A 99 2.49 2.13 0.89
C ILE A 99 1.13 1.97 1.56
N ILE A 100 0.08 2.38 0.88
CA ILE A 100 -1.28 2.38 1.43
C ILE A 100 -2.13 1.39 0.64
N ASN A 101 -2.58 0.35 1.33
CA ASN A 101 -3.55 -0.59 0.80
C ASN A 101 -4.96 -0.06 1.11
N THR A 102 -5.65 0.42 0.10
CA THR A 102 -6.93 1.15 0.20
C THR A 102 -8.15 0.27 0.51
N GLY A 103 -7.93 -0.94 1.02
CA GLY A 103 -8.99 -1.90 1.31
C GLY A 103 -9.29 -2.82 0.12
N ASN A 104 -10.47 -3.40 0.08
CA ASN A 104 -10.84 -4.42 -0.91
C ASN A 104 -11.87 -3.98 -1.95
N ILE A 105 -12.22 -2.69 -2.01
CA ILE A 105 -13.16 -2.21 -3.05
C ILE A 105 -12.53 -2.44 -4.42
N CYS A 106 -13.20 -3.22 -5.26
CA CYS A 106 -12.74 -3.57 -6.60
C CYS A 106 -13.93 -3.87 -7.51
N ASN A 107 -13.80 -3.51 -8.79
CA ASN A 107 -14.79 -3.79 -9.82
C ASN A 107 -14.61 -5.16 -10.50
N LEU A 108 -13.49 -5.86 -10.26
CA LEU A 108 -13.19 -7.15 -10.86
C LEU A 108 -13.25 -8.29 -9.86
N ALA A 109 -13.61 -9.49 -10.34
CA ALA A 109 -13.57 -10.75 -9.57
C ALA A 109 -12.51 -11.70 -10.13
N CYS A 110 -11.27 -11.25 -10.19
CA CYS A 110 -10.15 -12.02 -10.73
C CYS A 110 -10.02 -13.38 -10.05
N ARG A 111 -9.70 -14.44 -10.82
CA ARG A 111 -9.67 -15.83 -10.32
C ARG A 111 -8.63 -16.08 -9.22
N MET A 112 -7.56 -15.28 -9.18
CA MET A 112 -6.54 -15.35 -8.13
C MET A 112 -6.91 -14.56 -6.86
N CYS A 113 -7.97 -13.73 -6.90
CA CYS A 113 -8.42 -12.93 -5.78
C CYS A 113 -9.44 -13.67 -4.91
N ASN A 114 -9.73 -13.11 -3.76
CA ASN A 114 -10.76 -13.55 -2.83
C ASN A 114 -11.52 -12.36 -2.23
N GLY A 115 -12.50 -12.58 -1.37
CA GLY A 115 -13.29 -11.51 -0.75
C GLY A 115 -12.49 -10.50 0.07
N GLY A 116 -11.34 -10.90 0.61
CA GLY A 116 -10.41 -10.00 1.31
C GLY A 116 -9.69 -9.04 0.38
N SER A 117 -9.53 -9.39 -0.90
CA SER A 117 -8.82 -8.60 -1.91
C SER A 117 -9.75 -7.95 -2.94
N SER A 118 -11.02 -8.40 -3.04
CA SER A 118 -12.00 -7.82 -3.95
C SER A 118 -13.42 -7.94 -3.40
N SER A 119 -14.07 -6.78 -3.25
CA SER A 119 -15.49 -6.72 -2.85
C SER A 119 -16.42 -7.32 -3.90
N LYS A 120 -16.01 -7.36 -5.16
CA LYS A 120 -16.80 -7.98 -6.24
C LYS A 120 -17.00 -9.48 -5.99
N TRP A 121 -15.99 -10.18 -5.46
CA TRP A 121 -16.10 -11.56 -5.06
C TRP A 121 -17.21 -11.81 -4.04
N VAL A 122 -17.41 -10.89 -3.09
CA VAL A 122 -18.46 -11.00 -2.07
C VAL A 122 -19.86 -10.87 -2.69
N SER A 123 -19.98 -10.12 -3.79
CA SER A 123 -21.25 -9.92 -4.49
C SER A 123 -21.69 -11.12 -5.34
N TYR A 124 -20.80 -12.05 -5.66
CA TYR A 124 -21.15 -13.22 -6.47
C TYR A 124 -22.11 -14.17 -5.74
N THR A 125 -23.30 -14.30 -6.30
CA THR A 125 -24.38 -15.14 -5.71
C THR A 125 -24.00 -16.63 -5.57
N LYS A 126 -23.09 -17.11 -6.43
CA LYS A 126 -22.60 -18.51 -6.34
C LYS A 126 -21.77 -18.74 -5.10
N ILE A 127 -20.97 -17.76 -4.69
CA ILE A 127 -20.12 -17.81 -3.49
C ILE A 127 -20.98 -17.60 -2.24
N LYS A 128 -21.92 -16.68 -2.26
CA LYS A 128 -22.88 -16.45 -1.15
C LYS A 128 -23.62 -17.71 -0.69
N LYS A 129 -23.84 -18.67 -1.59
CA LYS A 129 -24.51 -19.94 -1.25
C LYS A 129 -23.62 -20.93 -0.48
N HIS A 130 -22.30 -20.76 -0.53
CA HIS A 130 -21.34 -21.69 0.05
C HIS A 130 -20.56 -21.13 1.24
N ILE A 131 -20.69 -19.82 1.48
CA ILE A 131 -20.01 -19.13 2.58
C ILE A 131 -21.07 -18.69 3.60
N PRO A 132 -20.91 -18.98 4.89
CA PRO A 132 -21.81 -18.48 5.93
C PRO A 132 -21.89 -16.94 5.89
N ALA A 133 -23.08 -16.38 6.12
CA ALA A 133 -23.31 -14.93 6.11
C ALA A 133 -22.34 -14.18 7.03
N GLU A 134 -22.09 -14.73 8.22
CA GLU A 134 -21.15 -14.18 9.20
C GLU A 134 -19.71 -14.07 8.65
N ALA A 135 -19.26 -15.05 7.84
CA ALA A 135 -17.95 -14.99 7.19
C ALA A 135 -17.92 -13.91 6.10
N ILE A 136 -19.02 -13.71 5.36
CA ILE A 136 -19.14 -12.64 4.36
C ILE A 136 -19.07 -11.27 5.04
N ASP A 137 -19.82 -11.09 6.13
CA ASP A 137 -19.83 -9.83 6.89
C ASP A 137 -18.44 -9.52 7.46
N ASN A 138 -17.74 -10.52 7.97
CA ASN A 138 -16.36 -10.37 8.43
C ASN A 138 -15.39 -9.94 7.33
N PHE A 139 -15.57 -10.43 6.09
CA PHE A 139 -14.78 -9.95 4.95
C PHE A 139 -15.11 -8.51 4.55
N MET A 140 -16.36 -8.08 4.68
CA MET A 140 -16.79 -6.72 4.33
C MET A 140 -16.38 -5.70 5.39
N ILE A 141 -16.53 -6.01 6.67
CA ILE A 141 -16.30 -5.09 7.80
C ILE A 141 -14.81 -4.78 7.96
N ARG A 142 -13.94 -5.75 7.70
CA ARG A 142 -12.49 -5.61 7.94
C ARG A 142 -11.77 -4.62 7.03
N ASN A 143 -12.40 -4.15 5.96
CA ASN A 143 -11.74 -3.35 4.93
C ASN A 143 -12.25 -1.91 4.83
N ASN A 144 -12.99 -1.45 5.84
CA ASN A 144 -13.56 -0.09 5.87
C ASN A 144 -12.69 0.94 6.61
N TRP A 145 -11.48 0.58 7.01
CA TRP A 145 -10.59 1.45 7.78
C TRP A 145 -10.36 2.82 7.13
N ILE A 146 -10.29 2.85 5.81
CA ILE A 146 -10.05 4.08 5.04
C ILE A 146 -11.25 5.05 5.06
N TYR A 147 -12.44 4.59 5.49
CA TYR A 147 -13.63 5.42 5.65
C TYR A 147 -13.82 5.95 7.07
N ASP A 148 -12.93 5.58 7.98
CA ASP A 148 -12.88 6.12 9.33
C ASP A 148 -12.08 7.42 9.30
N ASP A 149 -12.72 8.52 9.72
CA ASP A 149 -12.12 9.85 9.67
C ASP A 149 -10.93 9.98 10.63
N GLU A 150 -10.94 9.30 11.78
CA GLU A 150 -9.79 9.31 12.71
C GLU A 150 -8.54 8.69 12.05
N ASN A 151 -8.72 7.62 11.28
CA ASN A 151 -7.61 7.03 10.51
C ASN A 151 -7.11 7.97 9.42
N MET A 152 -8.02 8.68 8.75
CA MET A 152 -7.65 9.65 7.72
C MET A 152 -6.93 10.86 8.32
N ASP A 153 -7.31 11.33 9.50
CA ASP A 153 -6.63 12.42 10.21
C ASP A 153 -5.17 12.06 10.49
N VAL A 154 -4.89 10.82 10.88
CA VAL A 154 -3.50 10.34 11.06
C VAL A 154 -2.73 10.38 9.73
N LEU A 155 -3.35 9.95 8.62
CA LEU A 155 -2.73 10.03 7.30
C LEU A 155 -2.41 11.48 6.89
N TYR A 156 -3.35 12.39 7.01
CA TYR A 156 -3.15 13.79 6.64
C TYR A 156 -2.15 14.50 7.55
N SER A 157 -2.15 14.19 8.84
CA SER A 157 -1.27 14.86 9.81
C SER A 157 0.18 14.36 9.77
N HIS A 158 0.40 13.08 9.46
CA HIS A 158 1.71 12.45 9.65
C HIS A 158 2.31 11.83 8.39
N VAL A 159 1.50 11.51 7.40
CA VAL A 159 1.96 10.77 6.21
C VAL A 159 1.95 11.63 4.95
N LEU A 160 0.83 12.28 4.65
CA LEU A 160 0.64 13.08 3.44
C LEU A 160 1.16 14.51 3.63
N THR A 161 2.44 14.65 3.96
CA THR A 161 3.08 15.92 4.30
C THR A 161 4.08 16.37 3.23
N ASP A 162 4.68 17.54 3.41
CA ASP A 162 5.76 18.06 2.56
C ASP A 162 7.04 17.21 2.58
N LYS A 163 7.14 16.25 3.50
CA LYS A 163 8.26 15.31 3.65
C LYS A 163 8.09 14.02 2.85
N LEU A 164 6.89 13.75 2.36
CA LEU A 164 6.61 12.54 1.59
C LEU A 164 7.36 12.57 0.25
N ILE A 165 8.05 11.47 -0.07
CA ILE A 165 8.82 11.30 -1.30
C ILE A 165 8.17 10.25 -2.22
N LEU A 166 7.60 9.20 -1.65
CA LEU A 166 6.96 8.12 -2.39
C LEU A 166 5.62 7.75 -1.74
N LEU A 167 4.57 7.78 -2.56
CA LEU A 167 3.25 7.24 -2.22
C LEU A 167 2.91 6.11 -3.17
N SER A 168 2.76 4.90 -2.64
CA SER A 168 2.25 3.76 -3.40
C SER A 168 0.83 3.42 -2.94
N LEU A 169 -0.10 3.41 -3.87
CA LEU A 169 -1.49 3.01 -3.66
C LEU A 169 -1.72 1.61 -4.22
N ALA A 170 -2.23 0.73 -3.37
CA ALA A 170 -2.57 -0.65 -3.69
C ALA A 170 -3.91 -1.02 -3.05
N GLY A 171 -4.32 -2.28 -3.18
CA GLY A 171 -5.53 -2.81 -2.55
C GLY A 171 -6.42 -3.53 -3.54
N GLY A 172 -7.73 -3.44 -3.38
CA GLY A 172 -8.67 -3.97 -4.36
C GLY A 172 -8.45 -3.32 -5.72
N GLU A 173 -9.01 -2.15 -5.90
CA GLU A 173 -8.71 -1.25 -7.01
C GLU A 173 -8.67 0.20 -6.48
N PRO A 174 -7.48 0.80 -6.34
CA PRO A 174 -7.36 2.16 -5.79
C PRO A 174 -8.18 3.20 -6.55
N THR A 175 -8.31 3.06 -7.88
CA THR A 175 -9.06 4.01 -8.72
C THR A 175 -10.58 3.94 -8.52
N GLN A 176 -11.09 2.91 -7.88
CA GLN A 176 -12.47 2.79 -7.40
C GLN A 176 -12.70 3.49 -6.06
N ASN A 177 -11.64 3.76 -5.32
CA ASN A 177 -11.74 4.26 -3.95
C ASN A 177 -11.70 5.78 -3.92
N HIS A 178 -12.79 6.44 -3.48
CA HIS A 178 -12.84 7.90 -3.44
C HIS A 178 -11.88 8.50 -2.41
N ARG A 179 -11.59 7.82 -1.29
CA ARG A 179 -10.59 8.27 -0.32
C ARG A 179 -9.17 8.26 -0.89
N ALA A 180 -8.86 7.30 -1.77
CA ALA A 180 -7.59 7.32 -2.49
C ALA A 180 -7.51 8.54 -3.43
N LEU A 181 -8.60 8.89 -4.10
CA LEU A 181 -8.68 10.10 -4.92
C LEU A 181 -8.56 11.37 -4.06
N GLU A 182 -9.17 11.43 -2.89
CA GLU A 182 -9.04 12.54 -1.95
C GLU A 182 -7.59 12.74 -1.50
N MET A 183 -6.86 11.67 -1.20
CA MET A 183 -5.44 11.75 -0.82
C MET A 183 -4.58 12.38 -1.93
N ILE A 184 -4.72 11.96 -3.18
CA ILE A 184 -3.95 12.54 -4.29
C ILE A 184 -4.38 13.98 -4.60
N THR A 185 -5.69 14.28 -4.44
CA THR A 185 -6.21 15.65 -4.59
C THR A 185 -5.59 16.56 -3.54
N TYR A 186 -5.57 16.14 -2.29
CA TYR A 186 -4.95 16.88 -1.19
C TYR A 186 -3.47 17.19 -1.45
N LEU A 187 -2.69 16.18 -1.87
CA LEU A 187 -1.27 16.39 -2.21
C LEU A 187 -1.10 17.36 -3.38
N ALA A 188 -1.98 17.32 -4.37
CA ALA A 188 -1.94 18.25 -5.50
C ALA A 188 -2.29 19.69 -5.08
N GLU A 189 -3.35 19.89 -4.29
CA GLU A 189 -3.84 21.19 -3.85
C GLU A 189 -2.89 21.87 -2.85
N THR A 190 -2.24 21.11 -1.96
CA THR A 190 -1.22 21.63 -1.04
C THR A 190 0.11 21.88 -1.74
N GLY A 191 0.30 21.37 -2.96
CA GLY A 191 1.57 21.46 -3.69
C GLY A 191 2.63 20.47 -3.21
N TYR A 192 2.34 19.60 -2.25
CA TYR A 192 3.26 18.56 -1.75
C TYR A 192 3.57 17.52 -2.82
N SER A 193 2.62 17.27 -3.76
CA SER A 193 2.78 16.37 -4.90
C SER A 193 4.05 16.58 -5.71
N LYS A 194 4.58 17.82 -5.76
CA LYS A 194 5.79 18.18 -6.52
C LYS A 194 7.04 17.42 -6.10
N ASN A 195 7.06 16.90 -4.86
CA ASN A 195 8.16 16.10 -4.33
C ASN A 195 7.86 14.61 -4.36
N VAL A 196 6.63 14.19 -4.69
CA VAL A 196 6.14 12.83 -4.54
C VAL A 196 6.21 12.05 -5.85
N VAL A 197 6.83 10.88 -5.80
CA VAL A 197 6.63 9.83 -6.79
C VAL A 197 5.32 9.12 -6.44
N LEU A 198 4.32 9.21 -7.29
CA LEU A 198 3.05 8.50 -7.15
C LEU A 198 3.11 7.17 -7.88
N CYS A 199 3.02 6.07 -7.14
CA CYS A 199 2.91 4.73 -7.70
C CYS A 199 1.49 4.21 -7.51
N ILE A 200 0.84 3.74 -8.57
CA ILE A 200 -0.51 3.15 -8.49
C ILE A 200 -0.47 1.74 -9.05
N ILE A 201 -0.82 0.75 -8.20
CA ILE A 201 -1.01 -0.64 -8.62
C ILE A 201 -2.49 -0.81 -8.93
N THR A 202 -2.84 -1.00 -10.20
CA THR A 202 -4.21 -0.93 -10.68
C THR A 202 -4.53 -2.04 -11.69
N ASN A 203 -5.79 -2.37 -11.82
CA ASN A 203 -6.29 -3.23 -12.90
C ASN A 203 -6.45 -2.48 -14.25
N GLY A 204 -6.26 -1.17 -14.25
CA GLY A 204 -6.27 -0.32 -15.45
C GLY A 204 -7.64 0.15 -15.92
N THR A 205 -8.75 -0.46 -15.48
CA THR A 205 -10.09 -0.22 -16.06
C THR A 205 -10.64 1.20 -15.85
N LEU A 206 -10.14 1.96 -14.87
CA LEU A 206 -10.63 3.30 -14.52
C LEU A 206 -9.54 4.37 -14.48
N LEU A 207 -8.31 3.99 -14.73
CA LEU A 207 -7.14 4.84 -14.53
C LEU A 207 -7.19 6.14 -15.33
N LEU A 208 -7.73 6.09 -16.54
CA LEU A 208 -7.75 7.22 -17.48
C LEU A 208 -8.99 8.11 -17.34
N THR A 209 -9.78 7.95 -16.30
CA THR A 209 -10.89 8.89 -16.07
C THR A 209 -10.35 10.29 -15.73
N ASP A 210 -11.04 11.33 -16.16
CA ASP A 210 -10.64 12.73 -15.94
C ASP A 210 -10.46 13.07 -14.45
N LYS A 211 -11.18 12.35 -13.57
CA LYS A 211 -11.05 12.52 -12.11
C LYS A 211 -9.65 12.26 -11.60
N TRP A 212 -8.97 11.26 -12.17
CA TRP A 212 -7.62 10.87 -11.79
C TRP A 212 -6.57 11.61 -12.60
N ARG A 213 -6.74 11.65 -13.93
CA ARG A 213 -5.77 12.25 -14.88
C ARG A 213 -5.39 13.68 -14.56
N LYS A 214 -6.37 14.53 -14.18
CA LYS A 214 -6.15 15.96 -13.90
C LYS A 214 -5.12 16.22 -12.80
N HIS A 215 -4.81 15.23 -11.95
CA HIS A 215 -3.86 15.38 -10.86
C HIS A 215 -2.46 14.84 -11.19
N PHE A 216 -2.32 13.99 -12.20
CA PHE A 216 -1.07 13.27 -12.46
C PHE A 216 0.10 14.20 -12.77
N ASP A 217 -0.13 15.26 -13.53
CA ASP A 217 0.91 16.23 -13.91
C ASP A 217 1.43 17.07 -12.73
N SER A 218 0.74 17.06 -11.59
CA SER A 218 1.18 17.76 -10.39
C SER A 218 2.27 17.01 -9.62
N PHE A 219 2.40 15.70 -9.85
CA PHE A 219 3.37 14.85 -9.15
C PHE A 219 4.76 14.93 -9.79
N ASN A 220 5.79 14.76 -8.97
CA ASN A 220 7.18 14.69 -9.46
C ASN A 220 7.37 13.58 -10.52
N ARG A 221 6.77 12.43 -10.27
CA ARG A 221 6.77 11.29 -11.20
C ARG A 221 5.54 10.42 -10.96
N LEU A 222 4.98 9.88 -12.05
CA LEU A 222 3.93 8.87 -12.02
C LEU A 222 4.49 7.51 -12.43
N GLU A 223 4.24 6.49 -11.63
CA GLU A 223 4.53 5.09 -11.91
C GLU A 223 3.24 4.28 -11.90
N LEU A 224 2.88 3.70 -13.03
CA LEU A 224 1.69 2.88 -13.16
C LEU A 224 2.08 1.42 -13.29
N SER A 225 1.65 0.61 -12.32
CA SER A 225 1.79 -0.84 -12.36
C SER A 225 0.45 -1.46 -12.74
N ILE A 226 0.26 -1.68 -14.04
CA ILE A 226 -0.98 -2.26 -14.57
C ILE A 226 -0.91 -3.77 -14.42
N SER A 227 -1.90 -4.32 -13.71
CA SER A 227 -2.00 -5.75 -13.48
C SER A 227 -2.53 -6.46 -14.73
N MET A 228 -1.70 -7.28 -15.36
CA MET A 228 -2.03 -7.97 -16.61
C MET A 228 -1.55 -9.42 -16.57
N ASP A 229 -2.46 -10.39 -16.70
CA ASP A 229 -2.15 -11.83 -16.57
C ASP A 229 -2.37 -12.61 -17.88
N GLY A 230 -2.52 -11.92 -18.99
CA GLY A 230 -2.75 -12.50 -20.30
C GLY A 230 -3.19 -11.44 -21.30
N THR A 231 -3.63 -11.87 -22.47
CA THR A 231 -4.13 -11.00 -23.55
C THR A 231 -5.47 -11.52 -24.05
N PHE A 232 -6.32 -10.64 -24.55
CA PHE A 232 -7.63 -10.96 -25.14
C PHE A 232 -8.48 -11.84 -24.19
N ASP A 233 -9.08 -12.91 -24.71
CA ASP A 233 -9.94 -13.84 -23.96
C ASP A 233 -9.26 -14.45 -22.73
N ASN A 234 -7.93 -14.64 -22.74
CA ASN A 234 -7.20 -15.14 -21.58
C ASN A 234 -7.18 -14.10 -20.45
N TYR A 235 -7.04 -12.81 -20.78
CA TYR A 235 -7.12 -11.73 -19.81
C TYR A 235 -8.49 -11.71 -19.14
N GLU A 236 -9.57 -11.71 -19.92
CA GLU A 236 -10.95 -11.68 -19.42
C GLU A 236 -11.30 -12.94 -18.62
N TYR A 237 -10.79 -14.10 -19.06
CA TYR A 237 -10.97 -15.35 -18.30
C TYR A 237 -10.34 -15.29 -16.92
N ILE A 238 -9.11 -14.77 -16.81
CA ILE A 238 -8.38 -14.69 -15.55
C ILE A 238 -8.92 -13.53 -14.69
N ARG A 239 -9.12 -12.38 -15.31
CA ARG A 239 -9.63 -11.14 -14.66
C ARG A 239 -11.11 -10.99 -14.91
N GLN A 240 -11.89 -11.85 -14.30
CA GLN A 240 -13.34 -11.89 -14.49
C GLN A 240 -13.97 -10.52 -14.23
N ASP A 241 -14.90 -10.12 -15.10
CA ASP A 241 -15.54 -8.81 -15.24
C ASP A 241 -14.64 -7.72 -15.88
N ALA A 242 -13.44 -8.05 -16.31
CA ALA A 242 -12.65 -7.14 -17.14
C ALA A 242 -13.11 -7.20 -18.61
N ASP A 243 -12.85 -6.11 -19.32
CA ASP A 243 -13.00 -5.98 -20.75
C ASP A 243 -11.61 -5.59 -21.30
N TRP A 244 -11.07 -6.42 -22.19
CA TRP A 244 -9.74 -6.23 -22.76
C TRP A 244 -9.63 -4.90 -23.50
N ASP A 245 -10.65 -4.54 -24.28
CA ASP A 245 -10.64 -3.34 -25.13
C ASP A 245 -10.70 -2.03 -24.33
N LEU A 246 -11.06 -2.11 -23.03
CA LEU A 246 -11.06 -0.95 -22.13
C LEU A 246 -9.72 -0.70 -21.43
N VAL A 247 -8.79 -1.67 -21.47
CA VAL A 247 -7.52 -1.59 -20.73
C VAL A 247 -6.35 -1.24 -21.65
N ILE A 248 -6.52 -1.41 -22.96
CA ILE A 248 -5.54 -1.08 -23.98
C ILE A 248 -5.92 0.22 -24.67
#